data_8a4bcc6cd400e21af35c7f304b83dbff
#
_entry.id   8a4bcc6cd400e21af35c7f304b83dbff
#
_cell.length_a   1.000
_cell.length_b   1.000
_cell.length_c   1.000
_cell.angle_alpha   90.00
_cell.angle_beta   90.00
_cell.angle_gamma   90.00
#
_symmetry.space_group_name_H-M   'P 1'
#
loop_
_entity.id
_entity.type
_entity.pdbx_description
1 polymer ?
#
loop_
_entity_poly.entity_id
_entity_poly.type
_entity_poly.pdbx_seq_one_letter_code
_entity_poly.pdbx_strand_id
1 'polypeptide(L)'
;MDNKIVEIFIPGPAGRLEAKYYKSKKTTSPIALVLQPHPQYGGTMNNKVVVDTFHTFMENEFSVCRVNFRGVGKSDGEFDNGQGELADAAAALDWLERENFDNSQCWVSGFSFGSLIAMQLLM
;
A
#
# COMPACT_ATOMS: atom_id res chain seq x y z
N MET A 1 15.63 8.57 -17.94
CA MET A 1 14.72 7.41 -17.97
C MET A 1 13.53 7.65 -17.05
N ASP A 2 12.36 7.46 -17.57
CA ASP A 2 11.15 7.71 -16.81
C ASP A 2 10.89 6.60 -15.79
N ASN A 3 10.54 6.99 -14.58
CA ASN A 3 10.05 6.05 -13.61
C ASN A 3 8.61 5.73 -13.95
N LYS A 4 8.25 4.48 -13.78
CA LYS A 4 6.91 4.00 -14.13
C LYS A 4 6.21 3.44 -12.92
N ILE A 5 4.88 3.52 -12.94
CA ILE A 5 4.06 2.77 -12.01
C ILE A 5 4.04 1.33 -12.51
N VAL A 6 4.42 0.40 -11.65
CA VAL A 6 4.46 -1.01 -12.01
C VAL A 6 3.47 -1.81 -11.18
N GLU A 7 2.91 -2.85 -11.80
CA GLU A 7 2.06 -3.80 -11.10
C GLU A 7 2.96 -4.88 -10.51
N ILE A 8 2.75 -5.17 -9.23
CA ILE A 8 3.57 -6.14 -8.51
C ILE A 8 2.68 -7.00 -7.63
N PHE A 9 3.24 -8.10 -7.14
CA PHE A 9 2.63 -8.90 -6.10
C PHE A 9 3.58 -8.94 -4.92
N ILE A 10 3.03 -8.64 -3.74
CA ILE A 10 3.78 -8.65 -2.48
C ILE A 10 3.41 -9.92 -1.72
N PRO A 11 4.39 -10.71 -1.25
CA PRO A 11 4.07 -11.88 -0.41
C PRO A 11 3.43 -11.44 0.89
N GLY A 12 2.21 -11.89 1.14
CA GLY A 12 1.48 -11.60 2.36
C GLY A 12 1.18 -12.88 3.14
N PRO A 13 0.59 -12.76 4.34
CA PRO A 13 0.31 -13.92 5.19
C PRO A 13 -0.69 -14.91 4.59
N ALA A 14 -1.64 -14.43 3.79
CA ALA A 14 -2.66 -15.29 3.16
C ALA A 14 -2.34 -15.61 1.70
N GLY A 15 -1.16 -15.23 1.22
CA GLY A 15 -0.73 -15.42 -0.15
C GLY A 15 -0.32 -14.09 -0.76
N ARG A 16 -0.41 -13.99 -2.09
CA ARG A 16 0.04 -12.77 -2.77
C ARG A 16 -0.96 -11.63 -2.58
N LEU A 17 -0.42 -10.42 -2.52
CA LEU A 17 -1.19 -9.18 -2.47
C LEU A 17 -0.92 -8.39 -3.75
N GLU A 18 -1.98 -8.03 -4.45
CA GLU A 18 -1.89 -7.20 -5.66
C GLU A 18 -1.58 -5.77 -5.26
N ALA A 19 -0.59 -5.15 -5.92
CA ALA A 19 -0.18 -3.80 -5.59
C ALA A 19 0.29 -3.04 -6.82
N LYS A 20 0.31 -1.72 -6.70
CA LYS A 20 0.96 -0.84 -7.69
C LYS A 20 2.01 -0.02 -6.96
N TYR A 21 3.16 0.11 -7.59
CA TYR A 21 4.34 0.67 -6.98
C TYR A 21 5.02 1.66 -7.90
N TYR A 22 5.42 2.79 -7.33
CA TYR A 22 6.26 3.78 -8.00
C TYR A 22 7.52 3.98 -7.17
N LYS A 23 8.69 3.77 -7.77
CA LYS A 23 9.98 3.98 -7.11
C LYS A 23 10.54 5.33 -7.53
N SER A 24 10.83 6.19 -6.56
CA SER A 24 11.46 7.48 -6.80
C SER A 24 12.88 7.29 -7.34
N LYS A 25 13.37 8.30 -8.04
CA LYS A 25 14.73 8.30 -8.58
C LYS A 25 15.80 8.36 -7.49
N LYS A 26 15.48 8.96 -6.34
CA LYS A 26 16.42 9.11 -5.22
C LYS A 26 16.24 7.97 -4.24
N THR A 27 17.34 7.31 -3.87
CA THR A 27 17.29 6.20 -2.92
C THR A 27 16.91 6.64 -1.51
N THR A 28 17.12 7.93 -1.20
CA THR A 28 16.81 8.50 0.11
C THR A 28 15.41 9.09 0.19
N SER A 29 14.62 9.00 -0.88
CA SER A 29 13.27 9.54 -0.89
C SER A 29 12.43 8.93 0.23
N PRO A 30 11.48 9.70 0.76
CA PRO A 30 10.53 9.12 1.71
C PRO A 30 9.64 8.10 1.01
N ILE A 31 9.06 7.21 1.79
CA ILE A 31 8.17 6.17 1.28
C ILE A 31 6.76 6.36 1.85
N ALA A 32 5.77 5.90 1.10
CA ALA A 32 4.38 5.97 1.53
C ALA A 32 3.63 4.71 1.13
N LEU A 33 2.86 4.19 2.05
CA LEU A 33 1.92 3.09 1.82
C LEU A 33 0.51 3.67 1.87
N VAL A 34 -0.31 3.41 0.84
CA VAL A 34 -1.68 3.92 0.75
C VAL A 34 -2.64 2.74 0.80
N LEU A 35 -3.58 2.79 1.74
CA LEU A 35 -4.49 1.68 2.03
C LEU A 35 -5.92 1.97 1.58
N GLN A 36 -6.59 0.95 1.10
CA GLN A 36 -7.92 1.01 0.49
C GLN A 36 -9.07 1.18 1.49
N PRO A 37 -10.24 1.60 1.02
CA PRO A 37 -11.46 1.57 1.84
C PRO A 37 -11.98 0.14 2.02
N HIS A 38 -13.10 0.00 2.75
CA HIS A 38 -13.60 -1.29 3.21
C HIS A 38 -13.82 -2.30 2.08
N PRO A 39 -13.17 -3.47 2.18
CA PRO A 39 -13.23 -4.48 1.11
C PRO A 39 -14.64 -4.98 0.80
N GLN A 40 -15.50 -5.07 1.82
CA GLN A 40 -16.85 -5.62 1.66
C GLN A 40 -17.86 -4.59 1.14
N TYR A 41 -17.44 -3.33 1.02
CA TYR A 41 -18.30 -2.26 0.50
C TYR A 41 -17.75 -1.69 -0.79
N GLY A 42 -17.15 -2.56 -1.61
CA GLY A 42 -16.64 -2.17 -2.91
C GLY A 42 -15.28 -1.48 -2.89
N GLY A 43 -14.61 -1.44 -1.73
CA GLY A 43 -13.31 -0.81 -1.62
C GLY A 43 -12.21 -1.60 -2.31
N THR A 44 -11.35 -0.87 -3.04
CA THR A 44 -10.17 -1.43 -3.67
C THR A 44 -9.06 -0.38 -3.69
N MET A 45 -7.86 -0.78 -4.06
CA MET A 45 -6.74 0.14 -4.25
C MET A 45 -6.96 1.10 -5.42
N ASN A 46 -7.99 0.86 -6.23
CA ASN A 46 -8.32 1.71 -7.37
C ASN A 46 -9.42 2.73 -7.05
N ASN A 47 -9.83 2.83 -5.78
CA ASN A 47 -10.71 3.89 -5.33
C ASN A 47 -10.10 5.25 -5.68
N LYS A 48 -10.94 6.21 -6.11
CA LYS A 48 -10.45 7.51 -6.58
C LYS A 48 -9.58 8.22 -5.55
N VAL A 49 -9.97 8.22 -4.27
CA VAL A 49 -9.21 8.88 -3.22
C VAL A 49 -7.85 8.21 -3.04
N VAL A 50 -7.81 6.88 -3.07
CA VAL A 50 -6.56 6.12 -2.97
C VAL A 50 -5.63 6.44 -4.14
N VAL A 51 -6.17 6.44 -5.35
CA VAL A 51 -5.38 6.74 -6.55
C VAL A 51 -4.86 8.18 -6.52
N ASP A 52 -5.71 9.13 -6.16
CA ASP A 52 -5.31 10.53 -6.09
C ASP A 52 -4.22 10.75 -5.02
N THR A 53 -4.37 10.09 -3.87
CA THR A 53 -3.37 10.15 -2.80
C THR A 53 -2.04 9.55 -3.26
N PHE A 54 -2.10 8.40 -3.92
CA PHE A 54 -0.92 7.75 -4.50
C PHE A 54 -0.20 8.70 -5.47
N HIS A 55 -0.94 9.32 -6.37
CA HIS A 55 -0.34 10.24 -7.35
C HIS A 55 0.23 11.49 -6.69
N THR A 56 -0.39 11.99 -5.63
CA THR A 56 0.14 13.12 -4.87
C THR A 56 1.50 12.79 -4.25
N PHE A 57 1.62 11.62 -3.64
CA PHE A 57 2.91 11.17 -3.11
C PHE A 57 3.95 11.02 -4.23
N MET A 58 3.55 10.43 -5.35
CA MET A 58 4.44 10.23 -6.49
C MET A 58 4.97 11.57 -7.00
N GLU A 59 4.08 12.56 -7.16
CA GLU A 59 4.45 13.88 -7.65
C GLU A 59 5.34 14.64 -6.68
N ASN A 60 5.33 14.28 -5.42
CA ASN A 60 6.21 14.86 -4.40
C ASN A 60 7.45 13.99 -4.17
N GLU A 61 7.78 13.13 -5.12
CA GLU A 61 9.01 12.34 -5.15
C GLU A 61 9.12 11.32 -4.02
N PHE A 62 8.00 10.79 -3.57
CA PHE A 62 7.98 9.63 -2.69
C PHE A 62 8.09 8.35 -3.52
N SER A 63 8.68 7.33 -2.95
CA SER A 63 8.44 5.97 -3.43
C SER A 63 7.14 5.52 -2.76
N VAL A 64 6.15 5.13 -3.54
CA VAL A 64 4.80 4.93 -3.02
C VAL A 64 4.17 3.64 -3.55
N CYS A 65 3.42 2.99 -2.66
CA CYS A 65 2.74 1.73 -2.97
C CYS A 65 1.28 1.83 -2.53
N ARG A 66 0.36 1.36 -3.39
CA ARG A 66 -1.01 1.09 -2.99
C ARG A 66 -1.29 -0.38 -3.19
N VAL A 67 -2.08 -0.97 -2.30
CA VAL A 67 -2.24 -2.42 -2.22
C VAL A 67 -3.70 -2.80 -2.03
N ASN A 68 -4.10 -3.93 -2.61
CA ASN A 68 -5.37 -4.57 -2.33
C ASN A 68 -5.18 -5.56 -1.19
N PHE A 69 -6.01 -5.43 -0.15
CA PHE A 69 -6.03 -6.40 0.93
C PHE A 69 -6.45 -7.78 0.43
N ARG A 70 -6.25 -8.80 1.26
CA ARG A 70 -6.63 -10.18 0.96
C ARG A 70 -8.06 -10.26 0.41
N GLY A 71 -8.23 -11.08 -0.60
CA GLY A 71 -9.55 -11.32 -1.21
C GLY A 71 -10.04 -10.21 -2.13
N VAL A 72 -9.29 -9.13 -2.30
CA VAL A 72 -9.67 -8.01 -3.17
C VAL A 72 -8.86 -8.08 -4.47
N GLY A 73 -9.52 -7.89 -5.60
CA GLY A 73 -8.85 -7.94 -6.90
C GLY A 73 -8.11 -9.25 -7.10
N LYS A 74 -6.82 -9.17 -7.39
CA LYS A 74 -5.98 -10.35 -7.61
C LYS A 74 -5.26 -10.81 -6.34
N SER A 75 -5.57 -10.23 -5.19
CA SER A 75 -5.00 -10.66 -3.93
C SER A 75 -5.63 -11.97 -3.46
N ASP A 76 -4.81 -12.86 -2.93
CA ASP A 76 -5.27 -14.14 -2.39
C ASP A 76 -5.94 -13.95 -1.03
N GLY A 77 -6.66 -14.99 -0.59
CA GLY A 77 -7.26 -15.02 0.73
C GLY A 77 -8.68 -14.49 0.76
N GLU A 78 -9.19 -14.24 1.96
CA GLU A 78 -10.55 -13.77 2.21
C GLU A 78 -10.54 -12.71 3.30
N PHE A 79 -11.53 -11.84 3.27
CA PHE A 79 -11.69 -10.79 4.29
C PHE A 79 -11.66 -11.40 5.69
N ASP A 80 -10.88 -10.80 6.58
CA ASP A 80 -10.61 -11.33 7.92
C ASP A 80 -10.88 -10.30 9.02
N ASN A 81 -11.93 -9.53 8.87
CA ASN A 81 -12.47 -8.62 9.89
C ASN A 81 -11.44 -7.61 10.44
N GLY A 82 -10.49 -7.21 9.63
CA GLY A 82 -9.49 -6.23 10.00
C GLY A 82 -8.19 -6.81 10.55
N GLN A 83 -8.22 -8.00 11.15
CA GLN A 83 -7.01 -8.60 11.73
C GLN A 83 -6.05 -9.06 10.65
N GLY A 84 -6.55 -9.80 9.67
CA GLY A 84 -5.76 -10.24 8.53
C GLY A 84 -5.32 -9.07 7.68
N GLU A 85 -6.20 -8.08 7.52
CA GLU A 85 -5.89 -6.88 6.74
C GLU A 85 -4.76 -6.08 7.39
N LEU A 86 -4.74 -6.01 8.72
CA LEU A 86 -3.63 -5.37 9.42
C LEU A 86 -2.31 -6.11 9.15
N ALA A 87 -2.35 -7.43 9.16
CA ALA A 87 -1.17 -8.24 8.84
C ALA A 87 -0.73 -8.05 7.37
N ASP A 88 -1.69 -7.91 6.46
CA ASP A 88 -1.40 -7.59 5.05
C ASP A 88 -0.70 -6.25 4.93
N ALA A 89 -1.20 -5.24 5.63
CA ALA A 89 -0.61 -3.90 5.63
C ALA A 89 0.82 -3.94 6.18
N ALA A 90 1.04 -4.69 7.25
CA ALA A 90 2.38 -4.84 7.83
C ALA A 90 3.33 -5.50 6.83
N ALA A 91 2.88 -6.53 6.12
CA ALA A 91 3.69 -7.19 5.10
C ALA A 91 4.03 -6.25 3.95
N ALA A 92 3.05 -5.44 3.52
CA ALA A 92 3.26 -4.47 2.44
C ALA A 92 4.25 -3.37 2.87
N LEU A 93 4.12 -2.87 4.09
CA LEU A 93 5.03 -1.85 4.62
C LEU A 93 6.45 -2.39 4.72
N ASP A 94 6.59 -3.61 5.24
CA ASP A 94 7.89 -4.26 5.35
C ASP A 94 8.55 -4.43 3.97
N TRP A 95 7.77 -4.87 2.98
CA TRP A 95 8.26 -4.98 1.60
C TRP A 95 8.74 -3.61 1.07
N LEU A 96 7.92 -2.57 1.28
CA LEU A 96 8.23 -1.23 0.80
C LEU A 96 9.51 -0.69 1.46
N GLU A 97 9.68 -0.94 2.75
CA GLU A 97 10.89 -0.53 3.47
C GLU A 97 12.12 -1.25 2.96
N ARG A 98 12.01 -2.55 2.67
CA ARG A 98 13.14 -3.32 2.15
C ARG A 98 13.53 -2.88 0.74
N GLU A 99 12.56 -2.50 -0.08
CA GLU A 99 12.84 -1.97 -1.42
C GLU A 99 13.48 -0.58 -1.37
N ASN A 100 13.34 0.11 -0.24
CA ASN A 100 13.80 1.49 -0.05
C ASN A 100 14.50 1.62 1.30
N PHE A 101 15.52 0.81 1.53
CA PHE A 101 16.14 0.73 2.86
C PHE A 101 16.81 2.03 3.30
N ASP A 102 17.15 2.92 2.36
CA ASP A 102 17.75 4.23 2.66
C ASP A 102 16.70 5.34 2.81
N ASN A 103 15.42 5.01 2.90
CA ASN A 103 14.36 6.02 2.96
C ASN A 103 14.57 7.00 4.12
N SER A 104 14.15 8.26 3.89
CA SER A 104 14.29 9.31 4.90
C SER A 104 13.13 9.34 5.88
N GLN A 105 11.94 8.90 5.46
CA GLN A 105 10.72 8.90 6.27
C GLN A 105 9.76 7.85 5.74
N CYS A 106 8.92 7.32 6.61
CA CYS A 106 7.90 6.36 6.25
C CYS A 106 6.52 6.92 6.60
N TRP A 107 5.65 7.01 5.61
CA TRP A 107 4.28 7.51 5.75
C TRP A 107 3.30 6.38 5.47
N VAL A 108 2.22 6.34 6.23
CA VAL A 108 1.11 5.43 5.96
C VAL A 108 -0.16 6.27 5.87
N SER A 109 -0.90 6.09 4.79
CA SER A 109 -2.13 6.82 4.54
C SER A 109 -3.23 5.83 4.22
N GLY A 110 -4.46 6.16 4.57
CA GLY A 110 -5.59 5.31 4.28
C GLY A 110 -6.88 6.09 4.21
N PHE A 111 -7.86 5.53 3.51
CA PHE A 111 -9.17 6.13 3.39
C PHE A 111 -10.20 5.20 4.04
N SER A 112 -11.02 5.75 4.96
CA SER A 112 -12.08 5.01 5.64
C SER A 112 -11.52 3.81 6.40
N PHE A 113 -11.90 2.59 6.03
CA PHE A 113 -11.36 1.36 6.63
C PHE A 113 -9.81 1.34 6.60
N GLY A 114 -9.23 1.80 5.49
CA GLY A 114 -7.77 1.89 5.36
C GLY A 114 -7.15 2.82 6.38
N SER A 115 -7.85 3.89 6.77
CA SER A 115 -7.33 4.81 7.80
C SER A 115 -7.31 4.13 9.17
N LEU A 116 -8.29 3.29 9.47
CA LEU A 116 -8.30 2.52 10.70
C LEU A 116 -7.13 1.54 10.76
N ILE A 117 -6.89 0.84 9.65
CA ILE A 117 -5.75 -0.07 9.55
C ILE A 117 -4.44 0.70 9.70
N ALA A 118 -4.33 1.87 9.05
CA ALA A 118 -3.14 2.71 9.15
C ALA A 118 -2.84 3.10 10.59
N MET A 119 -3.89 3.51 11.33
CA MET A 119 -3.74 3.86 12.74
C MET A 119 -3.26 2.68 13.57
N GLN A 120 -3.83 1.51 13.36
CA GLN A 120 -3.43 0.31 14.08
C GLN A 120 -1.99 -0.11 13.75
N LEU A 121 -1.60 0.04 12.49
CA LEU A 121 -0.25 -0.30 12.03
C LEU A 121 0.81 0.57 12.69
N LEU A 122 0.48 1.82 12.97
CA LEU A 122 1.43 2.79 13.55
C LEU A 122 1.43 2.80 15.08
N MET A 123 0.54 2.05 15.70
CA MET A 123 0.47 1.94 17.16
C MET A 123 1.50 0.89 17.72
#